data_253b95479c1e567cbd39622c7b5d03d5
#
_entry.id   253b95479c1e567cbd39622c7b5d03d5
#
_cell.length_a   1.000
_cell.length_b   1.000
_cell.length_c   1.000
_cell.angle_alpha   90.00
_cell.angle_beta   90.00
_cell.angle_gamma   90.00
#
_symmetry.space_group_name_H-M   'P 1'
#
loop_
_entity.id
_entity.type
_entity.pdbx_description
1 polymer ?
#
loop_
_entity_poly.entity_id
_entity_poly.type
_entity_poly.pdbx_seq_one_letter_code
_entity_poly.pdbx_strand_id
1 'polypeptide(L)'
;MSRIVIKKRIALDFIGEDYKDCYLEFKTIPMKDYEKYVTMANENKDESKAVGFITGTLQDLFISGQFIDDNNELFDIKKDELGDFDMNVMITVFKTLTGQDQSPN
;
A
#
# COMPACT_ATOMS: atom_id res chain seq x y z
N MET A 1 -6.96 -0.16 -22.61
CA MET A 1 -7.60 0.16 -21.33
C MET A 1 -8.32 -1.06 -20.77
N SER A 2 -8.05 -1.38 -19.53
CA SER A 2 -8.67 -2.55 -18.92
C SER A 2 -10.07 -2.19 -18.40
N ARG A 3 -11.04 -3.08 -18.71
CA ARG A 3 -12.40 -2.95 -18.18
C ARG A 3 -12.54 -3.59 -16.82
N ILE A 4 -11.56 -4.39 -16.44
CA ILE A 4 -11.58 -5.11 -15.17
C ILE A 4 -10.71 -4.33 -14.18
N VAL A 5 -11.36 -3.79 -13.14
CA VAL A 5 -10.66 -3.08 -12.09
C VAL A 5 -11.13 -3.66 -10.76
N ILE A 6 -10.20 -4.24 -10.03
CA ILE A 6 -10.48 -4.81 -8.72
C ILE A 6 -9.82 -3.92 -7.68
N LYS A 7 -10.59 -3.52 -6.70
CA LYS A 7 -10.11 -2.65 -5.62
C LYS A 7 -9.89 -3.49 -4.37
N LYS A 8 -8.87 -3.14 -3.62
CA LYS A 8 -8.59 -3.80 -2.35
C LYS A 8 -8.41 -2.74 -1.27
N ARG A 9 -9.17 -2.89 -0.19
CA ARG A 9 -9.05 -2.01 0.97
C ARG A 9 -8.16 -2.68 2.00
N ILE A 10 -7.15 -1.95 2.45
CA ILE A 10 -6.19 -2.45 3.43
C ILE A 10 -6.39 -1.70 4.73
N ALA A 11 -6.78 -2.42 5.78
CA ALA A 11 -6.96 -1.83 7.09
C ALA A 11 -5.60 -1.47 7.69
N LEU A 12 -5.53 -0.35 8.37
CA LEU A 12 -4.29 0.12 9.01
C LEU A 12 -4.28 -0.18 10.51
N ASP A 13 -5.17 -1.04 10.98
CA ASP A 13 -5.26 -1.39 12.39
C ASP A 13 -4.01 -2.12 12.91
N PHE A 14 -3.17 -2.63 12.02
CA PHE A 14 -1.91 -3.23 12.42
C PHE A 14 -0.94 -2.22 13.02
N ILE A 15 -1.17 -0.91 12.80
CA ILE A 15 -0.34 0.13 13.38
C ILE A 15 -0.63 0.26 14.88
N GLY A 16 -1.88 0.05 15.28
CA GLY A 16 -2.30 0.16 16.67
C GLY A 16 -3.82 0.28 16.77
N GLU A 17 -4.35 0.16 17.98
CA GLU A 17 -5.79 0.22 18.21
C GLU A 17 -6.42 1.55 17.78
N ASP A 18 -5.67 2.63 17.93
CA ASP A 18 -6.17 3.96 17.57
C ASP A 18 -6.44 4.09 16.08
N TYR A 19 -5.89 3.18 15.27
CA TYR A 19 -5.97 3.23 13.82
C TYR A 19 -6.98 2.25 13.24
N LYS A 20 -7.89 1.74 14.05
CA LYS A 20 -8.85 0.72 13.61
C LYS A 20 -9.79 1.19 12.50
N ASP A 21 -10.03 2.50 12.42
CA ASP A 21 -10.91 3.07 11.40
C ASP A 21 -10.14 3.61 10.21
N CYS A 22 -8.83 3.45 10.21
CA CYS A 22 -7.97 3.92 9.14
C CYS A 22 -7.80 2.84 8.07
N TYR A 23 -7.73 3.25 6.82
CA TYR A 23 -7.54 2.33 5.71
C TYR A 23 -6.92 3.03 4.51
N LEU A 24 -6.38 2.22 3.62
CA LEU A 24 -5.95 2.66 2.28
C LEU A 24 -6.61 1.74 1.26
N GLU A 25 -7.07 2.31 0.17
CA GLU A 25 -7.70 1.53 -0.90
C GLU A 25 -6.91 1.72 -2.19
N PHE A 26 -6.62 0.62 -2.84
CA PHE A 26 -5.82 0.59 -4.06
C PHE A 26 -6.48 -0.24 -5.14
N LYS A 27 -6.10 0.00 -6.39
CA LYS A 27 -6.35 -0.94 -7.46
C LYS A 27 -5.37 -2.11 -7.27
N THR A 28 -5.85 -3.33 -7.51
CA THR A 28 -4.96 -4.47 -7.44
C THR A 28 -4.09 -4.53 -8.69
N ILE A 29 -2.97 -5.24 -8.57
CA ILE A 29 -2.05 -5.40 -9.70
C ILE A 29 -2.57 -6.49 -10.61
N PRO A 30 -2.81 -6.21 -11.92
CA PRO A 30 -3.26 -7.25 -12.85
C PRO A 30 -2.24 -8.37 -12.94
N MET A 31 -2.71 -9.59 -13.18
CA MET A 31 -1.85 -10.75 -13.27
C MET A 31 -0.73 -10.56 -14.31
N LYS A 32 -1.05 -9.94 -15.43
CA LYS A 32 -0.06 -9.72 -16.48
C LYS A 32 1.09 -8.80 -16.04
N ASP A 33 0.85 -7.96 -15.04
CA ASP A 33 1.86 -7.02 -14.54
C ASP A 33 2.52 -7.50 -13.25
N TYR A 34 1.95 -8.54 -12.62
CA TYR A 34 2.40 -9.00 -11.29
C TYR A 34 3.85 -9.45 -11.32
N GLU A 35 4.21 -10.26 -12.31
CA GLU A 35 5.56 -10.79 -12.43
C GLU A 35 6.59 -9.66 -12.55
N LYS A 36 6.24 -8.64 -13.33
CA LYS A 36 7.11 -7.47 -13.50
C LYS A 36 7.38 -6.78 -12.16
N TYR A 37 6.34 -6.58 -11.36
CA TYR A 37 6.49 -5.91 -10.07
C TYR A 37 7.32 -6.76 -9.10
N VAL A 38 7.10 -8.05 -9.07
CA VAL A 38 7.86 -8.95 -8.20
C VAL A 38 9.34 -8.96 -8.60
N THR A 39 9.60 -9.04 -9.90
CA THR A 39 10.97 -9.05 -10.41
C THR A 39 11.69 -7.76 -10.03
N MET A 40 11.04 -6.62 -10.25
CA MET A 40 11.64 -5.33 -9.92
C MET A 40 11.91 -5.19 -8.42
N ALA A 41 11.00 -5.68 -7.59
CA ALA A 41 11.19 -5.64 -6.15
C ALA A 41 12.37 -6.50 -5.72
N ASN A 42 12.53 -7.67 -6.34
CA ASN A 42 13.63 -8.58 -6.00
C ASN A 42 14.99 -8.07 -6.49
N GLU A 43 15.01 -7.35 -7.59
CA GLU A 43 16.26 -6.80 -8.14
C GLU A 43 16.76 -5.61 -7.35
N ASN A 44 15.87 -4.88 -6.70
CA ASN A 44 16.22 -3.71 -5.90
C ASN A 44 16.67 -4.14 -4.52
N LYS A 45 17.93 -4.59 -4.43
CA LYS A 45 18.50 -5.01 -3.15
C LYS A 45 18.92 -3.84 -2.28
N ASP A 46 19.05 -2.67 -2.86
CA ASP A 46 19.30 -1.45 -2.13
C ASP A 46 17.99 -1.02 -1.46
N GLU A 47 18.01 -0.96 -0.15
CA GLU A 47 16.82 -0.66 0.64
C GLU A 47 16.16 0.66 0.25
N SER A 48 16.95 1.70 -0.01
CA SER A 48 16.40 3.00 -0.37
C SER A 48 15.71 2.95 -1.74
N LYS A 49 16.24 2.19 -2.68
CA LYS A 49 15.62 2.04 -3.99
C LYS A 49 14.34 1.22 -3.90
N ALA A 50 14.36 0.19 -3.06
CA ALA A 50 13.17 -0.64 -2.84
C ALA A 50 12.03 0.18 -2.25
N VAL A 51 12.33 1.04 -1.28
CA VAL A 51 11.32 1.91 -0.67
C VAL A 51 10.75 2.87 -1.70
N GLY A 52 11.60 3.47 -2.53
CA GLY A 52 11.15 4.37 -3.59
C GLY A 52 10.25 3.67 -4.59
N PHE A 53 10.60 2.45 -4.98
CA PHE A 53 9.79 1.66 -5.89
C PHE A 53 8.43 1.32 -5.27
N ILE A 54 8.42 0.89 -4.02
CA ILE A 54 7.19 0.54 -3.32
C ILE A 54 6.27 1.76 -3.21
N THR A 55 6.81 2.89 -2.76
CA THR A 55 6.03 4.12 -2.60
C THR A 55 5.46 4.58 -3.94
N GLY A 56 6.27 4.59 -4.98
CA GLY A 56 5.80 4.99 -6.32
C GLY A 56 4.72 4.09 -6.85
N THR A 57 4.85 2.78 -6.65
CA THR A 57 3.83 1.82 -7.07
C THR A 57 2.52 2.06 -6.33
N LEU A 58 2.60 2.25 -5.02
CA LEU A 58 1.40 2.49 -4.23
C LEU A 58 0.72 3.79 -4.62
N GLN A 59 1.49 4.84 -4.93
CA GLN A 59 0.91 6.09 -5.40
C GLN A 59 0.18 5.91 -6.73
N ASP A 60 0.74 5.13 -7.64
CA ASP A 60 0.12 4.88 -8.93
C ASP A 60 -1.20 4.11 -8.81
N LEU A 61 -1.29 3.23 -7.83
CA LEU A 61 -2.48 2.38 -7.64
C LEU A 61 -3.49 2.98 -6.66
N PHE A 62 -3.14 4.05 -5.98
CA PHE A 62 -3.96 4.63 -4.92
C PHE A 62 -5.31 5.12 -5.43
N ILE A 63 -6.37 4.79 -4.68
CA ILE A 63 -7.73 5.26 -4.96
C ILE A 63 -8.19 6.23 -3.90
N SER A 64 -8.15 5.79 -2.64
CA SER A 64 -8.61 6.61 -1.52
C SER A 64 -8.00 6.08 -0.23
N GLY A 65 -8.15 6.85 0.83
CA GLY A 65 -7.69 6.44 2.14
C GLY A 65 -8.22 7.35 3.21
N GLN A 66 -8.15 6.86 4.44
CA GLN A 66 -8.62 7.60 5.61
C GLN A 66 -7.65 7.35 6.77
N PHE A 67 -7.29 8.42 7.45
CA PHE A 67 -6.36 8.33 8.56
C PHE A 67 -6.79 9.30 9.65
N ILE A 68 -6.16 9.23 10.82
CA ILE A 68 -6.47 10.13 11.93
C ILE A 68 -5.34 11.13 12.12
N ASP A 69 -5.70 12.33 12.52
CA ASP A 69 -4.71 13.37 12.83
C ASP A 69 -4.33 13.34 14.33
N ASP A 70 -3.59 14.33 14.76
CA ASP A 70 -3.12 14.44 16.16
C ASP A 70 -4.28 14.52 17.15
N ASN A 71 -5.44 14.94 16.71
CA ASN A 71 -6.62 15.08 17.55
C ASN A 71 -7.57 13.87 17.44
N ASN A 72 -7.10 12.79 16.81
CA ASN A 72 -7.90 11.58 16.55
C ASN A 72 -9.12 11.84 15.67
N GLU A 73 -9.02 12.85 14.80
CA GLU A 73 -10.08 13.13 13.83
C GLU A 73 -9.73 12.53 12.49
N LEU A 74 -10.72 11.91 11.85
CA LEU A 74 -10.52 11.27 10.55
C LEU A 74 -10.39 12.30 9.44
N PHE A 75 -9.49 12.06 8.52
CA PHE A 75 -9.33 12.88 7.33
C PHE A 75 -9.00 12.01 6.13
N ASP A 76 -9.30 12.51 4.94
CA ASP A 76 -9.04 11.79 3.71
C ASP A 76 -7.58 11.97 3.31
N ILE A 77 -6.92 10.87 2.99
CA ILE A 77 -5.51 10.87 2.56
C ILE A 77 -5.45 11.13 1.07
N LYS A 78 -4.47 11.93 0.65
CA LYS A 78 -4.15 12.13 -0.77
C LYS A 78 -2.97 11.26 -1.13
N LYS A 79 -2.86 10.92 -2.42
CA LYS A 79 -1.78 10.01 -2.85
C LYS A 79 -0.39 10.55 -2.53
N ASP A 80 -0.20 11.86 -2.54
CA ASP A 80 1.10 12.46 -2.23
C ASP A 80 1.49 12.23 -0.78
N GLU A 81 0.51 12.04 0.09
CA GLU A 81 0.76 11.82 1.51
C GLU A 81 1.20 10.41 1.83
N LEU A 82 1.13 9.49 0.86
CA LEU A 82 1.63 8.13 1.07
C LEU A 82 3.10 8.11 1.42
N GLY A 83 3.86 9.07 0.91
CA GLY A 83 5.27 9.17 1.23
C GLY A 83 5.56 9.62 2.66
N ASP A 84 4.55 10.10 3.37
CA ASP A 84 4.71 10.54 4.76
C ASP A 84 4.57 9.39 5.75
N PHE A 85 4.13 8.22 5.29
CA PHE A 85 4.03 7.07 6.17
C PHE A 85 5.40 6.46 6.46
N ASP A 86 5.49 5.84 7.62
CA ASP A 86 6.66 5.06 8.01
C ASP A 86 6.95 3.98 6.96
N MET A 87 8.24 3.74 6.73
CA MET A 87 8.70 2.72 5.79
C MET A 87 8.09 1.35 6.07
N ASN A 88 8.03 0.94 7.34
CA ASN A 88 7.48 -0.36 7.71
C ASN A 88 6.00 -0.47 7.39
N VAL A 89 5.27 0.63 7.55
CA VAL A 89 3.85 0.68 7.20
C VAL A 89 3.70 0.48 5.69
N MET A 90 4.49 1.19 4.89
CA MET A 90 4.41 1.09 3.44
C MET A 90 4.78 -0.31 2.94
N ILE A 91 5.79 -0.92 3.53
CA ILE A 91 6.19 -2.29 3.18
C ILE A 91 5.06 -3.27 3.49
N THR A 92 4.45 -3.15 4.67
CA THR A 92 3.33 -4.01 5.06
C THR A 92 2.15 -3.85 4.12
N VAL A 93 1.82 -2.61 3.78
CA VAL A 93 0.73 -2.33 2.84
C VAL A 93 1.02 -2.96 1.48
N PHE A 94 2.24 -2.81 0.98
CA PHE A 94 2.62 -3.38 -0.30
C PHE A 94 2.53 -4.90 -0.31
N LYS A 95 3.02 -5.55 0.75
CA LYS A 95 2.94 -7.00 0.89
C LYS A 95 1.50 -7.48 0.92
N THR A 96 0.66 -6.77 1.66
CA THR A 96 -0.76 -7.11 1.74
C THR A 96 -1.43 -6.96 0.38
N LEU A 97 -1.12 -5.88 -0.32
CA LEU A 97 -1.70 -5.61 -1.64
C LEU A 97 -1.31 -6.70 -2.64
N THR A 98 -0.07 -7.14 -2.60
CA THR A 98 0.44 -8.14 -3.54
C THR A 98 0.20 -9.58 -3.09
N GLY A 99 -0.36 -9.78 -1.90
CA GLY A 99 -0.61 -11.11 -1.37
C GLY A 99 0.60 -11.80 -0.77
N GLN A 100 1.73 -11.12 -0.68
CA GLN A 100 2.95 -11.71 -0.12
C GLN A 100 2.88 -11.89 1.40
N ASP A 101 1.92 -11.22 2.02
CA ASP A 101 1.73 -11.22 3.45
C ASP A 101 0.80 -12.34 3.91
N GLN A 102 0.30 -13.14 3.00
CA GLN A 102 -0.62 -14.21 3.35
C GLN A 102 0.13 -15.34 4.02
N SER A 103 -0.23 -15.56 5.26
CA SER A 103 0.33 -16.64 6.05
C SER A 103 -0.37 -17.93 5.68
N PRO A 104 0.34 -18.95 5.22
CA PRO A 104 -0.31 -20.25 4.98
C PRO A 104 -0.58 -20.90 6.32
N ASN A 105 -1.78 -20.90 6.70
CA ASN A 105 -2.17 -21.61 7.92
C ASN A 105 -2.72 -22.94 7.58
#